data_2604b1cb892a5420f38cb67b27b2c0ae
#
_entry.id   2604b1cb892a5420f38cb67b27b2c0ae
#
_cell.length_a   1.000
_cell.length_b   1.000
_cell.length_c   1.000
_cell.angle_alpha   90.00
_cell.angle_beta   90.00
_cell.angle_gamma   90.00
#
_symmetry.space_group_name_H-M   'P 1'
#
loop_
_entity.id
_entity.type
_entity.pdbx_description
1 polymer ?
#
loop_
_entity_poly.entity_id
_entity_poly.type
_entity_poly.pdbx_seq_one_letter_code
_entity_poly.pdbx_strand_id
1 'polypeptide(L)'
;MDLQTLIQQDLKYIWHPCTQMQDHEKNIPLIPIKSAKGIYLYDFDNKKYIDCVSSWWVNLFGHCNPYINQKLKEQLESLEHIIFAGFTHKPIVELSKRLVGLLDSRLCKCFYADNGSSAIEVALKMAFHANVIKGKKKNKFLCLENAYHGETIGALSVGDVGIYTEVYQPILLETLKVKAPCGEDIEESLQELKEIIASKKDEIAAFVLEPLIQCAGNMNMYSSEFVKEATKVCQENGIYVIFDEIAVGFGRSGSMFAYQQCGVVPDFLCLSKGITGGYLPLSVVVTKEEIYQLFYAPYYENKSFLHSHSYTGNALACACANAVLDIFETENVCEKNKILSEFIWKKMQILGEFAFVKNLRHCGMVFAFDLVGFEGQRKGLEVFNAGLKKGLLLRPLGNTIYFMPPYIITQEQVCFVIDSLKEILEQFRV
;
A
#
# COMPACT_ATOMS: atom_id res chain seq x y z
N MET A 1 -35.01 -3.28 -4.79
CA MET A 1 -34.71 -1.85 -4.84
C MET A 1 -34.23 -1.57 -6.26
N ASP A 2 -34.83 -0.61 -6.93
CA ASP A 2 -34.35 -0.19 -8.25
C ASP A 2 -33.06 0.62 -8.12
N LEU A 3 -32.32 0.76 -9.24
CA LEU A 3 -31.02 1.38 -9.29
C LEU A 3 -31.03 2.84 -8.80
N GLN A 4 -32.05 3.60 -9.19
CA GLN A 4 -32.15 5.01 -8.85
C GLN A 4 -32.43 5.20 -7.35
N THR A 5 -33.29 4.38 -6.77
CA THR A 5 -33.55 4.36 -5.33
C THR A 5 -32.26 4.00 -4.56
N LEU A 6 -31.46 3.03 -5.06
CA LEU A 6 -30.19 2.66 -4.42
C LEU A 6 -29.21 3.84 -4.38
N ILE A 7 -29.02 4.55 -5.50
CA ILE A 7 -28.14 5.73 -5.57
C ILE A 7 -28.65 6.85 -4.66
N GLN A 8 -29.95 7.11 -4.61
CA GLN A 8 -30.51 8.14 -3.73
C GLN A 8 -30.32 7.80 -2.25
N GLN A 9 -30.45 6.52 -1.87
CA GLN A 9 -30.20 6.09 -0.50
C GLN A 9 -28.73 6.14 -0.14
N ASP A 10 -27.84 5.80 -1.07
CA ASP A 10 -26.40 5.93 -0.91
C ASP A 10 -26.02 7.38 -0.60
N LEU A 11 -26.40 8.32 -1.47
CA LEU A 11 -26.15 9.75 -1.28
C LEU A 11 -26.74 10.30 0.03
N LYS A 12 -27.84 9.71 0.51
CA LYS A 12 -28.50 10.16 1.74
C LYS A 12 -27.81 9.66 3.01
N TYR A 13 -27.26 8.43 3.00
CA TYR A 13 -26.82 7.75 4.23
C TYR A 13 -25.32 7.46 4.29
N ILE A 14 -24.59 7.53 3.15
CA ILE A 14 -23.19 7.14 3.10
C ILE A 14 -22.30 8.35 2.86
N TRP A 15 -21.24 8.46 3.63
CA TRP A 15 -20.16 9.41 3.41
C TRP A 15 -18.99 8.67 2.76
N HIS A 16 -18.77 8.91 1.47
CA HIS A 16 -17.70 8.26 0.71
C HIS A 16 -16.31 8.78 1.10
N PRO A 17 -15.32 7.87 1.24
CA PRO A 17 -13.95 8.25 1.61
C PRO A 17 -13.22 8.94 0.43
N CYS A 18 -12.30 9.85 0.77
CA CYS A 18 -11.38 10.51 -0.18
C CYS A 18 -12.06 11.15 -1.41
N THR A 19 -13.26 11.67 -1.24
CA THR A 19 -14.02 12.35 -2.29
C THR A 19 -14.79 13.55 -1.74
N GLN A 20 -15.03 14.54 -2.58
CA GLN A 20 -16.00 15.59 -2.28
C GLN A 20 -17.39 15.02 -2.52
N MET A 21 -18.24 14.99 -1.49
CA MET A 21 -19.59 14.40 -1.61
C MET A 21 -20.43 15.04 -2.70
N GLN A 22 -20.30 16.36 -2.90
CA GLN A 22 -21.02 17.07 -3.96
C GLN A 22 -20.60 16.62 -5.37
N ASP A 23 -19.37 16.10 -5.53
CA ASP A 23 -18.92 15.55 -6.82
C ASP A 23 -19.73 14.31 -7.22
N HIS A 24 -20.24 13.53 -6.28
CA HIS A 24 -21.06 12.35 -6.59
C HIS A 24 -22.39 12.68 -7.26
N GLU A 25 -22.86 13.91 -7.10
CA GLU A 25 -24.06 14.40 -7.75
C GLU A 25 -23.80 14.92 -9.19
N LYS A 26 -22.55 15.27 -9.53
CA LYS A 26 -22.21 16.00 -10.75
C LYS A 26 -21.09 15.39 -11.59
N ASN A 27 -19.96 15.08 -10.96
CA ASN A 27 -18.69 14.84 -11.66
C ASN A 27 -18.17 13.41 -11.51
N ILE A 28 -18.49 12.74 -10.40
CA ILE A 28 -18.04 11.38 -10.08
C ILE A 28 -19.28 10.51 -9.88
N PRO A 29 -19.79 9.87 -10.93
CA PRO A 29 -21.03 9.09 -10.82
C PRO A 29 -20.85 7.92 -9.86
N LEU A 30 -21.85 7.71 -9.00
CA LEU A 30 -21.94 6.48 -8.22
C LEU A 30 -22.34 5.33 -9.15
N ILE A 31 -21.56 4.26 -9.13
CA ILE A 31 -21.81 3.06 -9.93
C ILE A 31 -22.12 1.91 -8.98
N PRO A 32 -23.39 1.57 -8.77
CA PRO A 32 -23.76 0.43 -7.97
C PRO A 32 -23.27 -0.87 -8.56
N ILE A 33 -22.39 -1.57 -7.85
CA ILE A 33 -21.84 -2.84 -8.27
C ILE A 33 -22.69 -3.98 -7.71
N LYS A 34 -23.17 -4.85 -8.60
CA LYS A 34 -23.99 -6.02 -8.26
C LYS A 34 -23.13 -7.24 -7.97
N SER A 35 -22.05 -7.42 -8.70
CA SER A 35 -21.18 -8.59 -8.58
C SER A 35 -19.80 -8.31 -9.17
N ALA A 36 -18.86 -9.21 -8.89
CA ALA A 36 -17.53 -9.16 -9.48
C ALA A 36 -17.00 -10.58 -9.76
N LYS A 37 -16.15 -10.73 -10.78
CA LYS A 37 -15.48 -12.00 -11.09
C LYS A 37 -14.20 -11.76 -11.88
N GLY A 38 -13.11 -12.36 -11.45
CA GLY A 38 -11.81 -12.17 -12.09
C GLY A 38 -11.42 -10.69 -12.01
N ILE A 39 -11.05 -10.08 -13.14
CA ILE A 39 -10.70 -8.65 -13.17
C ILE A 39 -11.92 -7.72 -13.38
N TYR A 40 -13.13 -8.28 -13.48
CA TYR A 40 -14.32 -7.53 -13.86
C TYR A 40 -15.24 -7.24 -12.67
N LEU A 41 -15.73 -6.01 -12.61
CA LEU A 41 -16.88 -5.57 -11.82
C LEU A 41 -18.09 -5.50 -12.74
N TYR A 42 -19.26 -5.84 -12.24
CA TYR A 42 -20.54 -5.79 -12.97
C TYR A 42 -21.54 -4.93 -12.23
N ASP A 43 -22.06 -3.91 -12.89
CA ASP A 43 -23.14 -3.09 -12.35
C ASP A 43 -24.52 -3.79 -12.48
N PHE A 44 -25.56 -3.10 -12.06
CA PHE A 44 -26.92 -3.65 -12.11
C PHE A 44 -27.48 -3.77 -13.53
N ASP A 45 -26.94 -3.05 -14.51
CA ASP A 45 -27.27 -3.14 -15.92
C ASP A 45 -26.42 -4.19 -16.65
N ASN A 46 -25.62 -4.95 -15.89
CA ASN A 46 -24.66 -5.94 -16.38
C ASN A 46 -23.53 -5.34 -17.24
N LYS A 47 -23.33 -4.03 -17.20
CA LYS A 47 -22.13 -3.42 -17.78
C LYS A 47 -20.91 -3.87 -16.97
N LYS A 48 -19.86 -4.24 -17.67
CA LYS A 48 -18.62 -4.70 -17.05
C LYS A 48 -17.56 -3.63 -17.07
N TYR A 49 -16.76 -3.58 -15.99
CA TYR A 49 -15.62 -2.69 -15.84
C TYR A 49 -14.39 -3.51 -15.49
N ILE A 50 -13.28 -3.30 -16.19
CA ILE A 50 -11.97 -3.84 -15.79
C ILE A 50 -11.47 -3.05 -14.59
N ASP A 51 -11.11 -3.75 -13.52
CA ASP A 51 -10.50 -3.16 -12.33
C ASP A 51 -9.01 -2.85 -12.60
N CYS A 52 -8.75 -1.66 -13.13
CA CYS A 52 -7.40 -1.22 -13.51
C CYS A 52 -6.53 -0.81 -12.31
N VAL A 53 -7.10 -0.77 -11.10
CA VAL A 53 -6.42 -0.28 -9.89
C VAL A 53 -6.49 -1.27 -8.73
N SER A 54 -6.87 -2.54 -9.03
CA SER A 54 -6.98 -3.60 -8.01
C SER A 54 -7.82 -3.19 -6.81
N SER A 55 -8.97 -2.51 -7.04
CA SER A 55 -9.88 -2.03 -5.99
C SER A 55 -9.13 -1.32 -4.86
N TRP A 56 -8.30 -0.35 -5.26
CA TRP A 56 -7.40 0.42 -4.37
C TRP A 56 -6.21 -0.39 -3.86
N TRP A 57 -5.54 -1.09 -4.81
CA TRP A 57 -4.24 -1.78 -4.63
C TRP A 57 -4.30 -3.06 -3.80
N VAL A 58 -5.49 -3.55 -3.45
CA VAL A 58 -5.66 -4.72 -2.57
C VAL A 58 -5.83 -6.04 -3.33
N ASN A 59 -6.50 -6.02 -4.48
CA ASN A 59 -6.86 -7.23 -5.24
C ASN A 59 -5.67 -7.75 -6.05
N LEU A 60 -5.19 -8.96 -5.74
CA LEU A 60 -4.09 -9.59 -6.44
C LEU A 60 -4.56 -10.62 -7.48
N PHE A 61 -5.50 -11.48 -7.09
CA PHE A 61 -5.87 -12.69 -7.83
C PHE A 61 -7.29 -12.64 -8.40
N GLY A 62 -7.82 -11.41 -8.54
CA GLY A 62 -9.16 -11.17 -9.06
C GLY A 62 -10.26 -11.35 -8.03
N HIS A 63 -11.40 -10.79 -8.37
CA HIS A 63 -12.61 -10.86 -7.55
C HIS A 63 -13.19 -12.27 -7.51
N CYS A 64 -13.72 -12.66 -6.37
CA CYS A 64 -14.38 -13.94 -6.16
C CYS A 64 -13.51 -15.14 -6.58
N ASN A 65 -12.23 -15.13 -6.24
CA ASN A 65 -11.32 -16.24 -6.53
C ASN A 65 -11.84 -17.52 -5.89
N PRO A 66 -12.07 -18.61 -6.66
CA PRO A 66 -12.70 -19.82 -6.15
C PRO A 66 -11.94 -20.47 -5.00
N TYR A 67 -10.61 -20.47 -5.07
CA TYR A 67 -9.75 -21.09 -4.06
C TYR A 67 -9.84 -20.32 -2.72
N ILE A 68 -9.68 -19.00 -2.75
CA ILE A 68 -9.78 -18.15 -1.54
C ILE A 68 -11.18 -18.26 -0.95
N ASN A 69 -12.24 -18.23 -1.79
CA ASN A 69 -13.61 -18.40 -1.34
C ASN A 69 -13.82 -19.74 -0.62
N GLN A 70 -13.23 -20.82 -1.14
CA GLN A 70 -13.32 -22.16 -0.53
C GLN A 70 -12.65 -22.17 0.85
N LYS A 71 -11.43 -21.61 0.96
CA LYS A 71 -10.68 -21.55 2.22
C LYS A 71 -11.39 -20.72 3.29
N LEU A 72 -12.03 -19.62 2.89
CA LEU A 72 -12.85 -18.82 3.81
C LEU A 72 -14.09 -19.58 4.30
N LYS A 73 -14.79 -20.32 3.42
CA LYS A 73 -15.93 -21.16 3.81
C LYS A 73 -15.53 -22.24 4.82
N GLU A 74 -14.41 -22.93 4.56
CA GLU A 74 -13.86 -23.93 5.48
C GLU A 74 -13.53 -23.32 6.86
N GLN A 75 -12.95 -22.12 6.89
CA GLN A 75 -12.62 -21.45 8.14
C GLN A 75 -13.85 -20.95 8.90
N LEU A 76 -14.91 -20.49 8.21
CA LEU A 76 -16.17 -20.06 8.81
C LEU A 76 -16.87 -21.18 9.59
N GLU A 77 -16.70 -22.44 9.17
CA GLU A 77 -17.27 -23.59 9.83
C GLU A 77 -16.56 -23.98 11.13
N SER A 78 -15.35 -23.42 11.38
CA SER A 78 -14.55 -23.78 12.54
C SER A 78 -14.33 -22.64 13.54
N LEU A 79 -13.89 -21.48 13.10
CA LEU A 79 -13.59 -20.34 13.97
C LEU A 79 -13.51 -19.05 13.13
N GLU A 80 -14.39 -18.11 13.39
CA GLU A 80 -14.38 -16.78 12.77
C GLU A 80 -13.41 -15.82 13.48
N HIS A 81 -13.43 -15.81 14.80
CA HIS A 81 -12.57 -14.96 15.62
C HIS A 81 -12.51 -15.47 17.06
N ILE A 82 -11.39 -15.17 17.74
CA ILE A 82 -11.20 -15.35 19.19
C ILE A 82 -10.27 -14.26 19.72
N ILE A 83 -10.44 -13.84 20.97
CA ILE A 83 -9.47 -12.98 21.66
C ILE A 83 -8.07 -13.57 21.58
N PHE A 84 -7.08 -12.81 21.12
CA PHE A 84 -5.73 -13.29 20.90
C PHE A 84 -4.80 -13.14 22.15
N ALA A 85 -5.24 -12.43 23.17
CA ALA A 85 -4.50 -12.28 24.43
C ALA A 85 -4.59 -13.56 25.29
N GLY A 86 -3.58 -14.42 25.18
CA GLY A 86 -3.50 -15.70 25.90
C GLY A 86 -4.15 -16.87 25.17
N PHE A 87 -4.83 -16.65 24.05
CA PHE A 87 -5.34 -17.70 23.15
C PHE A 87 -4.59 -17.67 21.83
N THR A 88 -4.62 -18.78 21.10
CA THR A 88 -4.01 -18.90 19.78
C THR A 88 -4.86 -19.80 18.88
N HIS A 89 -4.59 -19.78 17.58
CA HIS A 89 -5.27 -20.64 16.61
C HIS A 89 -4.34 -21.00 15.43
N LYS A 90 -4.65 -22.12 14.77
CA LYS A 90 -3.81 -22.66 13.70
C LYS A 90 -3.54 -21.68 12.56
N PRO A 91 -4.55 -20.96 11.97
CA PRO A 91 -4.30 -20.06 10.86
C PRO A 91 -3.25 -18.97 11.13
N ILE A 92 -3.20 -18.38 12.33
CA ILE A 92 -2.21 -17.32 12.61
C ILE A 92 -0.81 -17.88 12.80
N VAL A 93 -0.69 -19.06 13.41
CA VAL A 93 0.62 -19.72 13.60
C VAL A 93 1.21 -20.10 12.24
N GLU A 94 0.40 -20.69 11.35
CA GLU A 94 0.81 -21.02 9.99
C GLU A 94 1.19 -19.78 9.19
N LEU A 95 0.37 -18.74 9.22
CA LEU A 95 0.66 -17.48 8.54
C LEU A 95 1.96 -16.85 9.02
N SER A 96 2.16 -16.76 10.35
CA SER A 96 3.38 -16.18 10.93
C SER A 96 4.62 -16.96 10.53
N LYS A 97 4.58 -18.31 10.59
CA LYS A 97 5.67 -19.17 10.16
C LYS A 97 6.01 -18.98 8.69
N ARG A 98 5.00 -18.90 7.83
CA ARG A 98 5.19 -18.72 6.38
C ARG A 98 5.73 -17.34 6.04
N LEU A 99 5.18 -16.28 6.65
CA LEU A 99 5.69 -14.92 6.44
C LEU A 99 7.17 -14.83 6.84
N VAL A 100 7.52 -15.27 8.05
CA VAL A 100 8.91 -15.27 8.49
C VAL A 100 9.81 -16.10 7.57
N GLY A 101 9.31 -17.23 7.04
CA GLY A 101 10.04 -18.06 6.07
C GLY A 101 10.29 -17.40 4.70
N LEU A 102 9.52 -16.38 4.32
CA LEU A 102 9.67 -15.62 3.08
C LEU A 102 10.56 -14.37 3.25
N LEU A 103 10.85 -13.99 4.49
CA LEU A 103 11.62 -12.81 4.84
C LEU A 103 13.10 -13.13 5.15
N ASP A 104 13.92 -12.10 5.30
CA ASP A 104 15.26 -12.24 5.86
C ASP A 104 15.16 -12.80 7.29
N SER A 105 16.03 -13.71 7.65
CA SER A 105 16.01 -14.43 8.95
C SER A 105 16.05 -13.53 10.19
N ARG A 106 16.47 -12.29 10.05
CA ARG A 106 16.45 -11.27 11.11
C ARG A 106 15.04 -10.79 11.45
N LEU A 107 14.10 -10.83 10.50
CA LEU A 107 12.68 -10.47 10.67
C LEU A 107 11.90 -11.71 11.12
N CYS A 108 11.66 -11.87 12.41
CA CYS A 108 11.22 -13.14 12.99
C CYS A 108 10.05 -13.07 13.97
N LYS A 109 9.54 -11.86 14.29
CA LYS A 109 8.40 -11.67 15.21
C LYS A 109 7.30 -10.89 14.55
N CYS A 110 6.09 -11.44 14.51
CA CYS A 110 4.90 -10.87 13.90
C CYS A 110 3.98 -10.26 14.96
N PHE A 111 3.56 -9.01 14.75
CA PHE A 111 2.51 -8.36 15.52
C PHE A 111 1.37 -7.96 14.59
N TYR A 112 0.15 -8.44 14.85
CA TYR A 112 -0.98 -8.29 13.94
C TYR A 112 -1.87 -7.11 14.30
N ALA A 113 -2.38 -6.43 13.26
CA ALA A 113 -3.40 -5.41 13.32
C ALA A 113 -4.41 -5.64 12.16
N ASP A 114 -5.33 -4.72 11.93
CA ASP A 114 -6.42 -4.91 10.98
C ASP A 114 -6.27 -4.11 9.67
N ASN A 115 -5.51 -3.03 9.66
CA ASN A 115 -5.30 -2.18 8.47
C ASN A 115 -3.90 -1.57 8.45
N GLY A 116 -3.53 -0.98 7.31
CA GLY A 116 -2.21 -0.43 7.11
C GLY A 116 -1.83 0.68 8.08
N SER A 117 -2.74 1.64 8.32
CA SER A 117 -2.47 2.73 9.28
C SER A 117 -2.20 2.21 10.69
N SER A 118 -2.96 1.18 11.13
CA SER A 118 -2.74 0.52 12.41
C SER A 118 -1.37 -0.15 12.49
N ALA A 119 -0.89 -0.76 11.40
CA ALA A 119 0.47 -1.33 11.37
C ALA A 119 1.54 -0.24 11.53
N ILE A 120 1.38 0.90 10.86
CA ILE A 120 2.29 2.04 11.02
C ILE A 120 2.27 2.56 12.46
N GLU A 121 1.08 2.78 13.06
CA GLU A 121 0.94 3.18 14.47
C GLU A 121 1.67 2.21 15.41
N VAL A 122 1.54 0.90 15.18
CA VAL A 122 2.23 -0.14 15.95
C VAL A 122 3.74 0.01 15.81
N ALA A 123 4.26 0.14 14.59
CA ALA A 123 5.69 0.26 14.32
C ALA A 123 6.29 1.55 14.95
N LEU A 124 5.61 2.68 14.82
CA LEU A 124 6.01 3.96 15.45
C LEU A 124 6.08 3.81 16.97
N LYS A 125 5.03 3.25 17.58
CA LYS A 125 4.98 3.03 19.03
C LYS A 125 6.04 2.05 19.51
N MET A 126 6.30 0.96 18.77
CA MET A 126 7.37 0.01 19.08
C MET A 126 8.74 0.68 19.02
N ALA A 127 9.02 1.43 17.96
CA ALA A 127 10.29 2.13 17.78
C ALA A 127 10.53 3.17 18.90
N PHE A 128 9.51 3.94 19.25
CA PHE A 128 9.56 4.90 20.36
C PHE A 128 9.80 4.18 21.70
N HIS A 129 8.98 3.18 22.02
CA HIS A 129 9.05 2.46 23.30
C HIS A 129 10.36 1.69 23.45
N ALA A 130 10.89 1.09 22.38
CA ALA A 130 12.21 0.46 22.38
C ALA A 130 13.33 1.46 22.75
N ASN A 131 13.24 2.70 22.26
CA ASN A 131 14.18 3.76 22.66
C ASN A 131 14.03 4.14 24.13
N VAL A 132 12.81 4.23 24.66
CA VAL A 132 12.53 4.48 26.07
C VAL A 132 13.14 3.39 26.96
N ILE A 133 12.95 2.11 26.62
CA ILE A 133 13.54 0.97 27.35
C ILE A 133 15.07 1.06 27.35
N LYS A 134 15.69 1.52 26.26
CA LYS A 134 17.14 1.77 26.17
C LYS A 134 17.61 3.06 26.88
N GLY A 135 16.71 3.77 27.57
CA GLY A 135 17.03 5.04 28.25
C GLY A 135 17.32 6.22 27.31
N LYS A 136 16.92 6.12 26.02
CA LYS A 136 17.11 7.17 25.03
C LYS A 136 15.88 8.09 24.94
N LYS A 137 16.09 9.39 24.79
CA LYS A 137 15.02 10.39 24.68
C LYS A 137 14.71 10.74 23.21
N LYS A 138 14.49 9.72 22.38
CA LYS A 138 14.18 9.88 20.95
C LYS A 138 12.68 9.92 20.75
N ASN A 139 12.13 11.07 20.38
CA ASN A 139 10.68 11.30 20.27
C ASN A 139 10.22 11.88 18.92
N LYS A 140 11.16 12.13 17.99
CA LYS A 140 10.84 12.58 16.63
C LYS A 140 10.91 11.43 15.65
N PHE A 141 10.13 11.55 14.60
CA PHE A 141 10.18 10.64 13.45
C PHE A 141 10.69 11.39 12.23
N LEU A 142 11.29 10.65 11.32
CA LEU A 142 11.78 11.13 10.04
C LEU A 142 10.98 10.44 8.94
N CYS A 143 10.57 11.17 7.91
CA CYS A 143 9.87 10.62 6.72
C CYS A 143 10.34 11.34 5.45
N LEU A 144 9.95 10.81 4.30
CA LEU A 144 10.15 11.48 3.02
C LEU A 144 9.04 12.51 2.75
N GLU A 145 9.34 13.55 2.00
CA GLU A 145 8.32 14.38 1.37
C GLU A 145 7.41 13.52 0.48
N ASN A 146 6.17 13.92 0.30
CA ASN A 146 5.14 13.18 -0.44
C ASN A 146 4.86 11.75 0.04
N ALA A 147 5.34 11.35 1.23
CA ALA A 147 5.04 10.05 1.81
C ALA A 147 3.57 9.93 2.25
N TYR A 148 3.04 8.70 2.18
CA TYR A 148 1.71 8.39 2.69
C TYR A 148 1.73 7.04 3.42
N HIS A 149 1.37 7.07 4.69
CA HIS A 149 1.40 5.87 5.55
C HIS A 149 0.04 5.56 6.18
N GLY A 150 -1.00 6.31 5.82
CA GLY A 150 -2.36 6.16 6.35
C GLY A 150 -2.89 7.45 6.99
N GLU A 151 -4.11 7.38 7.53
CA GLU A 151 -4.87 8.55 7.96
C GLU A 151 -5.23 8.55 9.47
N THR A 152 -4.67 7.62 10.27
CA THR A 152 -4.64 7.78 11.74
C THR A 152 -3.63 8.88 12.11
N ILE A 153 -3.80 9.52 13.25
CA ILE A 153 -2.99 10.70 13.60
C ILE A 153 -1.48 10.43 13.56
N GLY A 154 -1.00 9.30 14.10
CA GLY A 154 0.43 8.97 14.04
C GLY A 154 0.89 8.63 12.61
N ALA A 155 0.14 7.82 11.86
CA ALA A 155 0.46 7.51 10.47
C ALA A 155 0.42 8.77 9.58
N LEU A 156 -0.56 9.64 9.79
CA LEU A 156 -0.69 10.92 9.09
C LEU A 156 0.46 11.87 9.41
N SER A 157 0.98 11.82 10.66
CA SER A 157 2.10 12.66 11.09
C SER A 157 3.41 12.34 10.35
N VAL A 158 3.61 11.10 9.95
CA VAL A 158 4.77 10.68 9.14
C VAL A 158 4.48 10.71 7.64
N GLY A 159 3.32 11.24 7.23
CA GLY A 159 2.94 11.52 5.85
C GLY A 159 3.21 12.97 5.46
N ASP A 160 3.18 13.25 4.14
CA ASP A 160 3.39 14.59 3.59
C ASP A 160 2.55 14.90 2.35
N VAL A 161 1.58 14.07 2.01
CA VAL A 161 0.65 14.39 0.92
C VAL A 161 -0.32 15.45 1.41
N GLY A 162 -0.10 16.73 0.99
CA GLY A 162 -0.75 17.93 1.52
C GLY A 162 -2.28 17.85 1.62
N ILE A 163 -2.94 17.29 0.60
CA ILE A 163 -4.40 17.11 0.59
C ILE A 163 -4.94 16.32 1.81
N TYR A 164 -4.12 15.48 2.43
CA TYR A 164 -4.49 14.71 3.62
C TYR A 164 -3.99 15.35 4.91
N THR A 165 -2.88 16.10 4.89
CA THR A 165 -2.17 16.55 6.10
C THR A 165 -2.46 18.00 6.50
N GLU A 166 -2.70 18.91 5.53
CA GLU A 166 -2.77 20.36 5.78
C GLU A 166 -3.78 20.76 6.86
N VAL A 167 -5.00 20.23 6.81
CA VAL A 167 -6.07 20.56 7.77
C VAL A 167 -5.73 20.09 9.19
N TYR A 168 -4.97 19.01 9.29
CA TYR A 168 -4.67 18.35 10.58
C TYR A 168 -3.35 18.77 11.19
N GLN A 169 -2.55 19.63 10.54
CA GLN A 169 -1.25 20.10 11.04
C GLN A 169 -1.23 20.48 12.54
N PRO A 170 -2.25 21.17 13.08
CA PRO A 170 -2.21 21.57 14.50
C PRO A 170 -2.26 20.41 15.51
N ILE A 171 -2.63 19.19 15.08
CA ILE A 171 -2.76 18.01 15.95
C ILE A 171 -1.81 16.88 15.60
N LEU A 172 -0.96 17.07 14.57
CA LEU A 172 0.03 16.08 14.17
C LEU A 172 1.26 16.11 15.10
N LEU A 173 1.95 14.98 15.18
CA LEU A 173 3.25 14.88 15.84
C LEU A 173 4.29 15.68 15.05
N GLU A 174 5.27 16.25 15.78
CA GLU A 174 6.41 16.88 15.13
C GLU A 174 7.26 15.84 14.41
N THR A 175 7.42 15.99 13.09
CA THR A 175 8.22 15.11 12.25
C THR A 175 9.26 15.90 11.46
N LEU A 176 10.36 15.23 11.12
CA LEU A 176 11.39 15.76 10.24
C LEU A 176 11.16 15.20 8.84
N LYS A 177 11.35 16.01 7.82
CA LYS A 177 11.14 15.59 6.42
C LYS A 177 12.44 15.65 5.66
N VAL A 178 12.59 14.76 4.70
CA VAL A 178 13.68 14.70 3.73
C VAL A 178 13.05 14.73 2.35
N LYS A 179 13.63 15.50 1.45
CA LYS A 179 13.23 15.54 0.05
C LYS A 179 13.12 14.12 -0.52
N ALA A 180 12.00 13.81 -1.16
CA ALA A 180 11.84 12.51 -1.80
C ALA A 180 12.75 12.42 -3.04
N PRO A 181 13.53 11.32 -3.20
CA PRO A 181 14.27 11.08 -4.43
C PRO A 181 13.31 10.81 -5.59
N CYS A 182 13.79 10.99 -6.82
CA CYS A 182 13.03 10.69 -8.02
C CYS A 182 13.91 9.97 -9.05
N GLY A 183 13.49 8.80 -9.50
CA GLY A 183 14.28 7.97 -10.40
C GLY A 183 15.64 7.61 -9.78
N GLU A 184 16.70 7.85 -10.53
CA GLU A 184 18.10 7.61 -10.10
C GLU A 184 18.74 8.83 -9.42
N ASP A 185 18.06 9.96 -9.36
CA ASP A 185 18.57 11.17 -8.68
C ASP A 185 18.31 11.07 -7.17
N ILE A 186 19.35 10.67 -6.45
CA ILE A 186 19.30 10.39 -5.02
C ILE A 186 20.24 11.25 -4.17
N GLU A 187 21.18 11.99 -4.82
CA GLU A 187 22.27 12.65 -4.11
C GLU A 187 21.79 13.74 -3.17
N GLU A 188 20.91 14.62 -3.62
CA GLU A 188 20.36 15.70 -2.80
C GLU A 188 19.59 15.15 -1.58
N SER A 189 18.74 14.16 -1.79
CA SER A 189 17.96 13.52 -0.72
C SER A 189 18.85 12.82 0.30
N LEU A 190 19.91 12.12 -0.15
CA LEU A 190 20.86 11.48 0.75
C LEU A 190 21.70 12.49 1.53
N GLN A 191 22.09 13.59 0.89
CA GLN A 191 22.85 14.65 1.56
C GLN A 191 22.02 15.32 2.65
N GLU A 192 20.77 15.69 2.35
CA GLU A 192 19.85 16.27 3.31
C GLU A 192 19.59 15.32 4.50
N LEU A 193 19.36 14.02 4.20
CA LEU A 193 19.21 12.99 5.24
C LEU A 193 20.42 12.95 6.18
N LYS A 194 21.65 12.96 5.64
CA LYS A 194 22.89 12.95 6.42
C LYS A 194 23.03 14.19 7.29
N GLU A 195 22.67 15.37 6.78
CA GLU A 195 22.71 16.64 7.51
C GLU A 195 21.72 16.66 8.69
N ILE A 196 20.49 16.19 8.47
CA ILE A 196 19.48 16.05 9.52
C ILE A 196 19.97 15.07 10.59
N ILE A 197 20.49 13.92 10.20
CA ILE A 197 21.01 12.92 11.14
C ILE A 197 22.20 13.47 11.92
N ALA A 198 23.14 14.15 11.27
CA ALA A 198 24.30 14.74 11.94
C ALA A 198 23.90 15.72 13.05
N SER A 199 22.81 16.47 12.85
CA SER A 199 22.35 17.48 13.81
C SER A 199 21.34 16.95 14.84
N LYS A 200 20.55 15.89 14.52
CA LYS A 200 19.37 15.51 15.33
C LYS A 200 19.25 14.01 15.64
N LYS A 201 20.25 13.18 15.37
CA LYS A 201 20.18 11.71 15.56
C LYS A 201 19.74 11.28 16.96
N ASP A 202 20.06 12.09 17.99
CA ASP A 202 19.69 11.78 19.37
C ASP A 202 18.23 12.10 19.71
N GLU A 203 17.50 12.75 18.80
CA GLU A 203 16.07 13.02 18.90
C GLU A 203 15.22 12.07 18.03
N ILE A 204 15.81 11.46 16.98
CA ILE A 204 15.08 10.68 15.98
C ILE A 204 14.91 9.25 16.45
N ALA A 205 13.67 8.81 16.65
CA ALA A 205 13.31 7.44 17.02
C ALA A 205 13.36 6.48 15.83
N ALA A 206 12.79 6.87 14.70
CA ALA A 206 12.76 6.07 13.49
C ALA A 206 12.65 6.93 12.23
N PHE A 207 13.11 6.35 11.12
CA PHE A 207 12.85 6.78 9.74
C PHE A 207 11.81 5.86 9.09
N VAL A 208 10.75 6.44 8.52
CA VAL A 208 9.66 5.71 7.87
C VAL A 208 9.69 5.99 6.39
N LEU A 209 9.61 4.97 5.54
CA LEU A 209 9.54 5.13 4.09
C LEU A 209 8.82 3.97 3.39
N GLU A 210 8.20 4.26 2.25
CA GLU A 210 7.68 3.30 1.29
C GLU A 210 8.82 2.88 0.36
N PRO A 211 9.37 1.65 0.40
CA PRO A 211 10.51 1.31 -0.45
C PRO A 211 10.12 1.28 -1.93
N LEU A 212 10.92 1.90 -2.79
CA LEU A 212 10.86 1.98 -4.25
C LEU A 212 9.71 2.82 -4.83
N ILE A 213 8.54 2.90 -4.20
CA ILE A 213 7.37 3.60 -4.76
C ILE A 213 6.59 4.29 -3.65
N GLN A 214 6.46 5.60 -3.73
CA GLN A 214 5.46 6.36 -2.97
C GLN A 214 4.14 6.33 -3.72
N CYS A 215 3.28 5.36 -3.35
CA CYS A 215 2.08 5.10 -4.13
C CYS A 215 1.11 6.29 -4.14
N ALA A 216 0.69 6.77 -2.98
CA ALA A 216 -0.21 7.93 -2.89
C ALA A 216 0.50 9.27 -3.19
N GLY A 217 1.82 9.32 -3.13
CA GLY A 217 2.67 10.41 -3.59
C GLY A 217 2.83 10.43 -5.12
N ASN A 218 1.72 10.35 -5.83
CA ASN A 218 1.68 10.37 -7.30
C ASN A 218 2.48 9.25 -7.98
N MET A 219 2.54 8.06 -7.36
CA MET A 219 3.33 6.94 -7.87
C MET A 219 4.80 7.32 -8.14
N ASN A 220 5.39 8.16 -7.28
CA ASN A 220 6.79 8.52 -7.39
C ASN A 220 7.65 7.27 -7.19
N MET A 221 8.55 7.00 -8.13
CA MET A 221 9.42 5.83 -8.13
C MET A 221 10.87 6.27 -8.00
N TYR A 222 11.65 5.54 -7.21
CA TYR A 222 13.05 5.87 -6.95
C TYR A 222 13.92 4.64 -6.75
N SER A 223 15.23 4.85 -6.87
CA SER A 223 16.25 3.81 -6.90
C SER A 223 16.34 3.00 -5.61
N SER A 224 16.56 1.70 -5.73
CA SER A 224 16.89 0.81 -4.61
C SER A 224 18.17 1.23 -3.88
N GLU A 225 19.11 1.90 -4.56
CA GLU A 225 20.34 2.42 -3.94
C GLU A 225 20.03 3.50 -2.89
N PHE A 226 19.04 4.40 -3.14
CA PHE A 226 18.58 5.32 -2.10
C PHE A 226 18.10 4.59 -0.85
N VAL A 227 17.22 3.61 -1.03
CA VAL A 227 16.67 2.82 0.09
C VAL A 227 17.79 2.16 0.90
N LYS A 228 18.78 1.61 0.18
CA LYS A 228 19.94 0.95 0.76
C LYS A 228 20.80 1.92 1.59
N GLU A 229 21.22 3.02 0.99
CA GLU A 229 22.12 3.97 1.63
C GLU A 229 21.42 4.72 2.79
N ALA A 230 20.15 5.14 2.60
CA ALA A 230 19.36 5.76 3.67
C ALA A 230 19.17 4.82 4.87
N THR A 231 18.88 3.53 4.63
CA THR A 231 18.77 2.53 5.69
C THR A 231 20.06 2.36 6.46
N LYS A 232 21.21 2.23 5.76
CA LYS A 232 22.52 2.10 6.42
C LYS A 232 22.84 3.31 7.30
N VAL A 233 22.71 4.51 6.73
CA VAL A 233 23.00 5.75 7.46
C VAL A 233 22.14 5.85 8.72
N CYS A 234 20.84 5.53 8.65
CA CYS A 234 19.96 5.54 9.82
C CYS A 234 20.38 4.50 10.87
N GLN A 235 20.58 3.24 10.47
CA GLN A 235 20.90 2.15 11.40
C GLN A 235 22.28 2.35 12.06
N GLU A 236 23.30 2.82 11.33
CA GLU A 236 24.63 3.16 11.86
C GLU A 236 24.58 4.28 12.91
N ASN A 237 23.59 5.17 12.85
CA ASN A 237 23.35 6.23 13.81
C ASN A 237 22.32 5.87 14.90
N GLY A 238 21.93 4.61 14.98
CA GLY A 238 20.99 4.09 15.99
C GLY A 238 19.58 4.65 15.85
N ILE A 239 19.16 4.94 14.62
CA ILE A 239 17.80 5.31 14.23
C ILE A 239 17.15 4.07 13.64
N TYR A 240 16.00 3.66 14.16
CA TYR A 240 15.26 2.53 13.60
C TYR A 240 14.72 2.86 12.21
N VAL A 241 14.58 1.85 11.36
CA VAL A 241 14.02 1.99 10.01
C VAL A 241 12.74 1.16 9.90
N ILE A 242 11.67 1.83 9.50
CA ILE A 242 10.34 1.24 9.27
C ILE A 242 10.09 1.25 7.77
N PHE A 243 9.93 0.08 7.15
CA PHE A 243 9.51 -0.04 5.77
C PHE A 243 8.00 -0.25 5.70
N ASP A 244 7.34 0.66 4.99
CA ASP A 244 5.94 0.54 4.64
C ASP A 244 5.82 -0.21 3.30
N GLU A 245 5.60 -1.51 3.37
CA GLU A 245 5.31 -2.33 2.20
C GLU A 245 3.82 -2.67 2.04
N ILE A 246 2.96 -1.86 2.65
CA ILE A 246 1.50 -2.06 2.62
C ILE A 246 0.97 -2.07 1.18
N ALA A 247 1.47 -1.17 0.32
CA ALA A 247 1.06 -1.08 -1.08
C ALA A 247 1.99 -1.81 -2.05
N VAL A 248 3.27 -1.95 -1.72
CA VAL A 248 4.31 -2.42 -2.63
C VAL A 248 4.76 -3.86 -2.41
N GLY A 249 4.34 -4.48 -1.31
CA GLY A 249 4.60 -5.89 -1.01
C GLY A 249 3.77 -6.86 -1.85
N PHE A 250 3.95 -8.14 -1.62
CA PHE A 250 3.23 -9.24 -2.25
C PHE A 250 3.29 -9.20 -3.79
N GLY A 251 4.50 -9.01 -4.35
CA GLY A 251 4.74 -9.09 -5.79
C GLY A 251 4.52 -7.78 -6.56
N ARG A 252 4.00 -6.71 -5.93
CA ARG A 252 3.69 -5.45 -6.63
C ARG A 252 4.91 -4.78 -7.24
N SER A 253 6.02 -4.72 -6.51
CA SER A 253 7.27 -4.09 -6.96
C SER A 253 8.16 -4.99 -7.83
N GLY A 254 7.72 -6.23 -8.12
CA GLY A 254 8.48 -7.19 -8.95
C GLY A 254 9.15 -8.32 -8.16
N SER A 255 9.39 -8.17 -6.86
CA SER A 255 9.77 -9.23 -5.91
C SER A 255 8.64 -9.48 -4.91
N MET A 256 8.72 -10.55 -4.11
CA MET A 256 7.70 -10.82 -3.09
C MET A 256 7.57 -9.64 -2.13
N PHE A 257 8.68 -9.04 -1.71
CA PHE A 257 8.72 -7.81 -0.94
C PHE A 257 9.74 -6.84 -1.55
N ALA A 258 9.41 -5.53 -1.54
CA ALA A 258 10.21 -4.51 -2.20
C ALA A 258 11.63 -4.42 -1.63
N TYR A 259 11.80 -4.53 -0.32
CA TYR A 259 13.11 -4.45 0.34
C TYR A 259 14.11 -5.49 -0.15
N GLN A 260 13.63 -6.64 -0.66
CA GLN A 260 14.50 -7.69 -1.21
C GLN A 260 15.33 -7.21 -2.40
N GLN A 261 14.88 -6.16 -3.09
CA GLN A 261 15.60 -5.54 -4.20
C GLN A 261 16.65 -4.52 -3.72
N CYS A 262 16.60 -4.14 -2.43
CA CYS A 262 17.43 -3.05 -1.89
C CYS A 262 18.69 -3.53 -1.18
N GLY A 263 18.82 -4.83 -0.91
CA GLY A 263 20.00 -5.41 -0.24
C GLY A 263 20.18 -4.97 1.22
N VAL A 264 19.12 -4.52 1.88
CA VAL A 264 19.08 -4.12 3.29
C VAL A 264 17.87 -4.70 3.98
N VAL A 265 17.86 -4.69 5.31
CA VAL A 265 16.74 -5.21 6.11
C VAL A 265 16.30 -4.15 7.11
N PRO A 266 15.03 -3.76 7.12
CA PRO A 266 14.49 -2.78 8.06
C PRO A 266 14.45 -3.34 9.48
N ASP A 267 14.19 -2.47 10.45
CA ASP A 267 13.93 -2.87 11.83
C ASP A 267 12.47 -3.30 12.02
N PHE A 268 11.58 -2.67 11.28
CA PHE A 268 10.15 -3.01 11.21
C PHE A 268 9.69 -3.04 9.76
N LEU A 269 8.96 -4.07 9.40
CA LEU A 269 8.33 -4.24 8.09
C LEU A 269 6.81 -4.27 8.27
N CYS A 270 6.12 -3.29 7.68
CA CYS A 270 4.66 -3.18 7.72
C CYS A 270 4.04 -3.75 6.46
N LEU A 271 3.14 -4.71 6.60
CA LEU A 271 2.45 -5.39 5.50
C LEU A 271 0.93 -5.32 5.69
N SER A 272 0.17 -5.12 4.60
CA SER A 272 -1.29 -5.14 4.59
C SER A 272 -1.79 -5.37 3.15
N LYS A 273 -2.97 -4.85 2.79
CA LYS A 273 -3.55 -4.87 1.43
C LYS A 273 -3.45 -6.24 0.74
N GLY A 274 -2.37 -6.44 -0.04
CA GLY A 274 -2.13 -7.69 -0.77
C GLY A 274 -2.06 -8.94 0.09
N ILE A 275 -1.82 -8.83 1.39
CA ILE A 275 -1.73 -9.97 2.31
C ILE A 275 -2.96 -10.88 2.27
N THR A 276 -4.16 -10.31 2.06
CA THR A 276 -5.42 -11.07 1.95
C THR A 276 -5.97 -11.10 0.52
N GLY A 277 -5.20 -10.62 -0.47
CA GLY A 277 -5.66 -10.53 -1.85
C GLY A 277 -6.88 -9.63 -2.05
N GLY A 278 -7.15 -8.73 -1.11
CA GLY A 278 -8.28 -7.79 -1.16
C GLY A 278 -9.60 -8.31 -0.58
N TYR A 279 -9.58 -9.42 0.14
CA TYR A 279 -10.80 -10.03 0.70
C TYR A 279 -11.17 -9.48 2.08
N LEU A 280 -10.21 -9.39 2.97
CA LEU A 280 -10.45 -9.02 4.39
C LEU A 280 -9.37 -8.06 4.88
N PRO A 281 -9.71 -7.14 5.80
CA PRO A 281 -8.70 -6.31 6.45
C PRO A 281 -7.79 -7.17 7.32
N LEU A 282 -6.49 -6.98 7.15
CA LEU A 282 -5.41 -7.56 7.96
C LEU A 282 -4.15 -6.77 7.73
N SER A 283 -3.38 -6.58 8.78
CA SER A 283 -2.01 -6.09 8.69
C SER A 283 -1.08 -6.79 9.69
N VAL A 284 0.20 -6.70 9.43
CA VAL A 284 1.22 -7.25 10.32
C VAL A 284 2.46 -6.36 10.31
N VAL A 285 3.03 -6.15 11.49
CA VAL A 285 4.38 -5.62 11.67
C VAL A 285 5.30 -6.78 11.95
N VAL A 286 6.33 -6.96 11.13
CA VAL A 286 7.37 -7.96 11.38
C VAL A 286 8.63 -7.25 11.86
N THR A 287 9.22 -7.72 12.93
CA THR A 287 10.39 -7.09 13.55
C THR A 287 11.46 -8.11 13.93
N LYS A 288 12.63 -7.60 14.35
CA LYS A 288 13.82 -8.37 14.70
C LYS A 288 13.72 -8.95 16.11
N GLU A 289 14.39 -10.09 16.35
CA GLU A 289 14.49 -10.71 17.69
C GLU A 289 15.08 -9.74 18.73
N GLU A 290 16.12 -9.00 18.37
CA GLU A 290 16.76 -8.04 19.28
C GLU A 290 15.84 -6.94 19.78
N ILE A 291 14.85 -6.54 18.96
CA ILE A 291 13.83 -5.55 19.34
C ILE A 291 12.79 -6.22 20.23
N TYR A 292 12.31 -7.40 19.87
CA TYR A 292 11.38 -8.17 20.71
C TYR A 292 11.93 -8.42 22.11
N GLN A 293 13.21 -8.74 22.24
CA GLN A 293 13.86 -9.00 23.52
C GLN A 293 13.88 -7.79 24.46
N LEU A 294 13.78 -6.56 23.96
CA LEU A 294 13.64 -5.37 24.82
C LEU A 294 12.34 -5.39 25.63
N PHE A 295 11.29 -5.98 25.06
CA PHE A 295 9.96 -6.08 25.67
C PHE A 295 9.77 -7.39 26.45
N TYR A 296 10.65 -8.37 26.26
CA TYR A 296 10.57 -9.67 26.90
C TYR A 296 11.17 -9.61 28.31
N ALA A 297 10.33 -9.26 29.28
CA ALA A 297 10.74 -9.06 30.67
C ALA A 297 9.67 -9.57 31.64
N PRO A 298 10.03 -9.84 32.91
CA PRO A 298 9.06 -10.14 33.96
C PRO A 298 8.05 -9.00 34.15
N TYR A 299 6.83 -9.35 34.56
CA TYR A 299 5.73 -8.41 34.72
C TYR A 299 6.08 -7.14 35.53
N TYR A 300 6.84 -7.29 36.60
CA TYR A 300 7.20 -6.18 37.50
C TYR A 300 8.16 -5.15 36.86
N GLU A 301 8.82 -5.48 35.73
CA GLU A 301 9.67 -4.53 35.01
C GLU A 301 8.88 -3.58 34.12
N ASN A 302 7.60 -3.86 33.89
CA ASN A 302 6.68 -3.02 33.14
C ASN A 302 7.16 -2.61 31.73
N LYS A 303 7.78 -3.57 31.02
CA LYS A 303 8.33 -3.36 29.66
C LYS A 303 7.40 -3.85 28.56
N SER A 304 6.22 -4.38 28.88
CA SER A 304 5.30 -4.96 27.92
C SER A 304 4.83 -3.94 26.89
N PHE A 305 4.75 -4.35 25.63
CA PHE A 305 4.11 -3.56 24.58
C PHE A 305 2.60 -3.73 24.66
N LEU A 306 1.93 -2.81 25.38
CA LEU A 306 0.48 -2.83 25.60
C LEU A 306 -0.22 -2.09 24.46
N HIS A 307 -0.45 -2.78 23.36
CA HIS A 307 -1.23 -2.32 22.22
C HIS A 307 -2.06 -3.48 21.70
N SER A 308 -3.35 -3.25 21.44
CA SER A 308 -4.25 -4.26 20.91
C SER A 308 -5.48 -3.61 20.29
N HIS A 309 -6.21 -4.39 19.52
CA HIS A 309 -7.59 -4.14 19.16
C HIS A 309 -8.38 -5.46 19.14
N SER A 310 -9.71 -5.38 19.14
CA SER A 310 -10.57 -6.56 19.33
C SER A 310 -10.35 -7.66 18.30
N TYR A 311 -10.02 -7.29 17.04
CA TYR A 311 -9.86 -8.24 15.95
C TYR A 311 -8.40 -8.62 15.65
N THR A 312 -7.46 -8.35 16.58
CA THR A 312 -6.05 -8.74 16.43
C THR A 312 -5.94 -10.22 16.05
N GLY A 313 -5.29 -10.49 14.92
CA GLY A 313 -5.07 -11.86 14.45
C GLY A 313 -6.33 -12.62 14.07
N ASN A 314 -7.35 -11.94 13.53
CA ASN A 314 -8.62 -12.55 13.12
C ASN A 314 -8.42 -13.85 12.33
N ALA A 315 -9.07 -14.94 12.74
CA ALA A 315 -8.85 -16.27 12.19
C ALA A 315 -9.25 -16.38 10.71
N LEU A 316 -10.35 -15.73 10.30
CA LEU A 316 -10.78 -15.67 8.90
C LEU A 316 -9.76 -14.93 8.03
N ALA A 317 -9.29 -13.77 8.49
CA ALA A 317 -8.31 -12.99 7.75
C ALA A 317 -6.98 -13.73 7.63
N CYS A 318 -6.53 -14.44 8.69
CA CYS A 318 -5.34 -15.28 8.65
C CYS A 318 -5.49 -16.48 7.70
N ALA A 319 -6.66 -17.13 7.66
CA ALA A 319 -6.95 -18.21 6.72
C ALA A 319 -6.96 -17.69 5.26
N CYS A 320 -7.53 -16.52 5.03
CA CYS A 320 -7.49 -15.85 3.75
C CYS A 320 -6.04 -15.56 3.31
N ALA A 321 -5.22 -15.01 4.20
CA ALA A 321 -3.81 -14.72 3.93
C ALA A 321 -3.00 -15.99 3.62
N ASN A 322 -3.27 -17.10 4.33
CA ASN A 322 -2.66 -18.39 4.00
C ASN A 322 -3.05 -18.86 2.60
N ALA A 323 -4.32 -18.71 2.20
CA ALA A 323 -4.77 -19.05 0.85
C ALA A 323 -4.10 -18.18 -0.24
N VAL A 324 -3.84 -16.92 0.04
CA VAL A 324 -3.05 -16.04 -0.83
C VAL A 324 -1.62 -16.56 -0.98
N LEU A 325 -0.97 -16.95 0.12
CA LEU A 325 0.38 -17.53 0.08
C LEU A 325 0.41 -18.87 -0.65
N ASP A 326 -0.64 -19.71 -0.53
CA ASP A 326 -0.76 -20.95 -1.31
C ASP A 326 -0.68 -20.69 -2.82
N ILE A 327 -1.37 -19.63 -3.31
CA ILE A 327 -1.34 -19.26 -4.71
C ILE A 327 0.07 -18.80 -5.12
N PHE A 328 0.75 -17.99 -4.28
CA PHE A 328 2.13 -17.58 -4.57
C PHE A 328 3.08 -18.79 -4.69
N GLU A 329 2.97 -19.76 -3.79
CA GLU A 329 3.81 -20.96 -3.76
C GLU A 329 3.55 -21.90 -4.95
N THR A 330 2.28 -22.06 -5.35
CA THR A 330 1.90 -23.03 -6.39
C THR A 330 1.97 -22.48 -7.80
N GLU A 331 1.86 -21.16 -8.00
CA GLU A 331 1.71 -20.57 -9.31
C GLU A 331 2.91 -19.78 -9.83
N ASN A 332 4.02 -19.70 -9.11
CA ASN A 332 5.19 -18.89 -9.48
C ASN A 332 4.82 -17.44 -9.84
N VAL A 333 3.99 -16.81 -9.02
CA VAL A 333 3.34 -15.52 -9.32
C VAL A 333 4.34 -14.42 -9.67
N CYS A 334 5.45 -14.30 -8.90
CA CYS A 334 6.45 -13.25 -9.14
C CYS A 334 7.10 -13.37 -10.53
N GLU A 335 7.43 -14.58 -10.99
CA GLU A 335 8.02 -14.80 -12.31
C GLU A 335 7.00 -14.52 -13.43
N LYS A 336 5.75 -14.95 -13.26
CA LYS A 336 4.67 -14.61 -14.21
C LYS A 336 4.47 -13.09 -14.28
N ASN A 337 4.47 -12.40 -13.14
CA ASN A 337 4.34 -10.95 -13.07
C ASN A 337 5.48 -10.23 -13.76
N LYS A 338 6.71 -10.72 -13.68
CA LYS A 338 7.86 -10.15 -14.39
C LYS A 338 7.63 -10.14 -15.91
N ILE A 339 7.23 -11.28 -16.47
CA ILE A 339 6.94 -11.41 -17.91
C ILE A 339 5.77 -10.49 -18.31
N LEU A 340 4.72 -10.48 -17.50
CA LEU A 340 3.54 -9.65 -17.75
C LEU A 340 3.87 -8.16 -17.63
N SER A 341 4.68 -7.77 -16.66
CA SER A 341 5.14 -6.39 -16.47
C SER A 341 5.92 -5.88 -17.68
N GLU A 342 6.85 -6.67 -18.21
CA GLU A 342 7.60 -6.32 -19.43
C GLU A 342 6.67 -6.14 -20.63
N PHE A 343 5.66 -7.00 -20.76
CA PHE A 343 4.65 -6.87 -21.82
C PHE A 343 3.83 -5.58 -21.68
N ILE A 344 3.33 -5.29 -20.48
CA ILE A 344 2.55 -4.07 -20.20
C ILE A 344 3.42 -2.85 -20.49
N TRP A 345 4.65 -2.83 -19.97
CA TRP A 345 5.57 -1.72 -20.15
C TRP A 345 5.83 -1.41 -21.63
N LYS A 346 6.09 -2.44 -22.41
CA LYS A 346 6.27 -2.31 -23.87
C LYS A 346 5.04 -1.72 -24.55
N LYS A 347 3.83 -2.13 -24.15
CA LYS A 347 2.59 -1.60 -24.71
C LYS A 347 2.33 -0.16 -24.31
N MET A 348 2.65 0.22 -23.08
CA MET A 348 2.45 1.57 -22.58
C MET A 348 3.33 2.63 -23.25
N GLN A 349 4.44 2.26 -23.87
CA GLN A 349 5.35 3.22 -24.56
C GLN A 349 4.60 4.10 -25.58
N ILE A 350 3.57 3.59 -26.23
CA ILE A 350 2.76 4.36 -27.20
C ILE A 350 2.08 5.58 -26.57
N LEU A 351 1.81 5.55 -25.27
CA LEU A 351 1.22 6.69 -24.56
C LEU A 351 2.20 7.85 -24.41
N GLY A 352 3.50 7.58 -24.44
CA GLY A 352 4.55 8.60 -24.43
C GLY A 352 4.67 9.42 -25.70
N GLU A 353 3.97 9.04 -26.79
CA GLU A 353 3.92 9.83 -28.04
C GLU A 353 3.07 11.10 -27.91
N PHE A 354 2.23 11.21 -26.88
CA PHE A 354 1.47 12.43 -26.59
C PHE A 354 2.38 13.47 -25.91
N ALA A 355 2.47 14.67 -26.47
CA ALA A 355 3.35 15.73 -25.97
C ALA A 355 3.09 16.10 -24.50
N PHE A 356 1.84 15.98 -24.05
CA PHE A 356 1.39 16.25 -22.68
C PHE A 356 1.51 15.05 -21.73
N VAL A 357 1.94 13.88 -22.20
CA VAL A 357 2.26 12.73 -21.35
C VAL A 357 3.74 12.79 -21.01
N LYS A 358 4.05 12.81 -19.72
CA LYS A 358 5.43 12.85 -19.21
C LYS A 358 5.63 11.84 -18.11
N ASN A 359 6.88 11.62 -17.76
CA ASN A 359 7.28 10.78 -16.63
C ASN A 359 6.64 9.39 -16.67
N LEU A 360 6.61 8.77 -17.86
CA LEU A 360 6.16 7.38 -17.99
C LEU A 360 7.14 6.50 -17.22
N ARG A 361 6.63 5.75 -16.24
CA ARG A 361 7.42 4.99 -15.28
C ARG A 361 6.74 3.70 -14.86
N HIS A 362 7.52 2.72 -14.44
CA HIS A 362 7.00 1.50 -13.85
C HIS A 362 7.97 0.91 -12.83
N CYS A 363 7.42 0.14 -11.90
CA CYS A 363 8.15 -0.73 -11.00
C CYS A 363 7.30 -1.98 -10.73
N GLY A 364 7.76 -3.13 -11.20
CA GLY A 364 6.95 -4.36 -11.16
C GLY A 364 5.61 -4.19 -11.86
N MET A 365 4.52 -4.46 -11.14
CA MET A 365 3.13 -4.38 -11.65
C MET A 365 2.47 -3.01 -11.38
N VAL A 366 3.25 -1.98 -11.18
CA VAL A 366 2.79 -0.59 -11.00
C VAL A 366 3.31 0.25 -12.16
N PHE A 367 2.41 0.91 -12.89
CA PHE A 367 2.70 1.74 -14.06
C PHE A 367 2.04 3.10 -13.89
N ALA A 368 2.72 4.17 -14.25
CA ALA A 368 2.17 5.51 -14.14
C ALA A 368 2.74 6.47 -15.19
N PHE A 369 1.99 7.55 -15.45
CA PHE A 369 2.43 8.71 -16.22
C PHE A 369 1.70 9.95 -15.75
N ASP A 370 2.25 11.12 -16.05
CA ASP A 370 1.70 12.40 -15.65
C ASP A 370 1.14 13.14 -16.87
N LEU A 371 -0.02 13.80 -16.71
CA LEU A 371 -0.60 14.72 -17.67
C LEU A 371 -0.11 16.13 -17.30
N VAL A 372 0.71 16.74 -18.16
CA VAL A 372 1.29 18.08 -17.97
C VAL A 372 0.70 19.12 -18.91
N GLY A 373 0.79 20.40 -18.53
CA GLY A 373 0.18 21.50 -19.30
C GLY A 373 -1.30 21.70 -19.02
N PHE A 374 -1.80 21.13 -17.92
CA PHE A 374 -3.20 21.21 -17.48
C PHE A 374 -3.32 21.71 -16.05
N GLU A 375 -2.47 22.66 -15.64
CA GLU A 375 -2.43 23.20 -14.29
C GLU A 375 -3.79 23.81 -13.93
N GLY A 376 -4.29 23.50 -12.74
CA GLY A 376 -5.62 23.95 -12.27
C GLY A 376 -6.80 23.20 -12.89
N GLN A 377 -6.58 22.28 -13.83
CA GLN A 377 -7.61 21.44 -14.43
C GLN A 377 -7.61 20.03 -13.83
N ARG A 378 -8.79 19.41 -13.81
CA ARG A 378 -8.98 18.03 -13.30
C ARG A 378 -8.93 17.01 -14.45
N LYS A 379 -7.83 17.00 -15.26
CA LYS A 379 -7.72 16.12 -16.43
C LYS A 379 -7.73 14.63 -16.05
N GLY A 380 -7.17 14.26 -14.93
CA GLY A 380 -7.31 12.91 -14.41
C GLY A 380 -8.77 12.50 -14.22
N LEU A 381 -9.63 13.40 -13.72
CA LEU A 381 -11.06 13.13 -13.59
C LEU A 381 -11.75 12.95 -14.95
N GLU A 382 -11.34 13.70 -15.97
CA GLU A 382 -11.85 13.51 -17.34
C GLU A 382 -11.44 12.13 -17.87
N VAL A 383 -10.19 11.69 -17.64
CA VAL A 383 -9.71 10.34 -17.98
C VAL A 383 -10.52 9.27 -17.24
N PHE A 384 -10.80 9.46 -15.94
CA PHE A 384 -11.63 8.55 -15.16
C PHE A 384 -13.02 8.40 -15.77
N ASN A 385 -13.71 9.51 -16.05
CA ASN A 385 -15.07 9.52 -16.61
C ASN A 385 -15.12 8.91 -18.03
N ALA A 386 -14.12 9.19 -18.86
CA ALA A 386 -14.00 8.59 -20.19
C ALA A 386 -13.71 7.09 -20.08
N GLY A 387 -12.88 6.67 -19.12
CA GLY A 387 -12.58 5.29 -18.81
C GLY A 387 -13.85 4.51 -18.43
N LEU A 388 -14.68 5.05 -17.55
CA LEU A 388 -15.95 4.44 -17.16
C LEU A 388 -16.86 4.18 -18.37
N LYS A 389 -16.91 5.11 -19.33
CA LYS A 389 -17.70 4.91 -20.58
C LYS A 389 -17.16 3.71 -21.38
N LYS A 390 -15.83 3.50 -21.37
CA LYS A 390 -15.17 2.38 -22.04
C LYS A 390 -15.11 1.10 -21.20
N GLY A 391 -15.67 1.08 -20.00
CA GLY A 391 -15.64 -0.07 -19.11
C GLY A 391 -14.30 -0.25 -18.39
N LEU A 392 -13.64 0.83 -18.03
CA LEU A 392 -12.40 0.83 -17.24
C LEU A 392 -12.64 1.53 -15.90
N LEU A 393 -12.33 0.87 -14.79
CA LEU A 393 -12.20 1.50 -13.48
C LEU A 393 -10.77 2.02 -13.32
N LEU A 394 -10.59 3.30 -13.58
CA LEU A 394 -9.36 4.06 -13.31
C LEU A 394 -9.55 4.90 -12.05
N ARG A 395 -8.47 5.22 -11.33
CA ARG A 395 -8.54 6.11 -10.14
C ARG A 395 -7.32 7.02 -10.11
N PRO A 396 -7.25 8.05 -10.95
CA PRO A 396 -6.12 8.97 -11.01
C PRO A 396 -5.83 9.67 -9.68
N LEU A 397 -4.57 10.01 -9.46
CA LEU A 397 -4.10 10.88 -8.37
C LEU A 397 -3.85 12.26 -8.96
N GLY A 398 -4.80 13.18 -8.81
CA GLY A 398 -4.75 14.45 -9.53
C GLY A 398 -4.68 14.22 -11.04
N ASN A 399 -3.59 14.65 -11.66
CA ASN A 399 -3.30 14.43 -13.09
C ASN A 399 -2.29 13.29 -13.34
N THR A 400 -1.93 12.52 -12.32
CA THR A 400 -1.17 11.27 -12.49
C THR A 400 -2.13 10.12 -12.77
N ILE A 401 -1.99 9.50 -13.94
CA ILE A 401 -2.72 8.31 -14.35
C ILE A 401 -1.88 7.09 -14.01
N TYR A 402 -2.48 6.09 -13.36
CA TYR A 402 -1.76 4.85 -13.06
C TYR A 402 -2.57 3.61 -13.40
N PHE A 403 -1.85 2.54 -13.66
CA PHE A 403 -2.36 1.20 -13.94
C PHE A 403 -1.69 0.20 -13.00
N MET A 404 -2.47 -0.39 -12.12
CA MET A 404 -2.04 -1.37 -11.12
C MET A 404 -3.04 -2.53 -11.10
N PRO A 405 -3.06 -3.37 -12.14
CA PRO A 405 -4.09 -4.39 -12.31
C PRO A 405 -3.90 -5.58 -11.36
N PRO A 406 -4.94 -6.41 -11.16
CA PRO A 406 -4.78 -7.76 -10.64
C PRO A 406 -3.84 -8.60 -11.52
N TYR A 407 -3.06 -9.50 -10.90
CA TYR A 407 -2.02 -10.30 -11.60
C TYR A 407 -2.56 -11.28 -12.64
N ILE A 408 -3.86 -11.56 -12.59
CA ILE A 408 -4.56 -12.46 -13.52
C ILE A 408 -5.01 -11.78 -14.82
N ILE A 409 -4.68 -10.50 -15.01
CA ILE A 409 -5.00 -9.80 -16.26
C ILE A 409 -4.29 -10.45 -17.43
N THR A 410 -5.01 -10.67 -18.54
CA THR A 410 -4.44 -11.27 -19.75
C THR A 410 -3.81 -10.20 -20.65
N GLN A 411 -2.95 -10.63 -21.57
CA GLN A 411 -2.34 -9.73 -22.57
C GLN A 411 -3.39 -9.06 -23.46
N GLU A 412 -4.47 -9.77 -23.81
CA GLU A 412 -5.59 -9.22 -24.59
C GLU A 412 -6.29 -8.07 -23.81
N GLN A 413 -6.55 -8.30 -22.51
CA GLN A 413 -7.16 -7.30 -21.65
C GLN A 413 -6.24 -6.09 -21.46
N VAL A 414 -4.92 -6.30 -21.34
CA VAL A 414 -3.93 -5.23 -21.33
C VAL A 414 -3.98 -4.40 -22.61
N CYS A 415 -3.99 -5.05 -23.78
CA CYS A 415 -4.13 -4.35 -25.06
C CYS A 415 -5.39 -3.48 -25.08
N PHE A 416 -6.52 -4.04 -24.69
CA PHE A 416 -7.79 -3.30 -24.63
C PHE A 416 -7.70 -2.06 -23.71
N VAL A 417 -7.08 -2.18 -22.53
CA VAL A 417 -6.89 -1.05 -21.60
C VAL A 417 -6.01 0.03 -22.22
N ILE A 418 -4.87 -0.35 -22.81
CA ILE A 418 -3.92 0.61 -23.39
C ILE A 418 -4.51 1.30 -24.64
N ASP A 419 -5.17 0.57 -25.52
CA ASP A 419 -5.85 1.13 -26.69
C ASP A 419 -6.96 2.09 -26.26
N SER A 420 -7.73 1.74 -25.23
CA SER A 420 -8.75 2.61 -24.66
C SER A 420 -8.16 3.88 -24.06
N LEU A 421 -7.03 3.79 -23.33
CA LEU A 421 -6.32 4.94 -22.79
C LEU A 421 -5.82 5.85 -23.93
N LYS A 422 -5.23 5.26 -24.99
CA LYS A 422 -4.80 6.01 -26.17
C LYS A 422 -5.94 6.81 -26.79
N GLU A 423 -7.08 6.17 -27.06
CA GLU A 423 -8.26 6.83 -27.61
C GLU A 423 -8.81 7.94 -26.69
N ILE A 424 -8.72 7.78 -25.36
CA ILE A 424 -9.11 8.83 -24.40
C ILE A 424 -8.15 10.02 -24.50
N LEU A 425 -6.83 9.76 -24.55
CA LEU A 425 -5.83 10.80 -24.64
C LEU A 425 -5.85 11.52 -25.98
N GLU A 426 -6.24 10.87 -27.07
CA GLU A 426 -6.44 11.51 -28.38
C GLU A 426 -7.46 12.64 -28.32
N GLN A 427 -8.45 12.58 -27.43
CA GLN A 427 -9.45 13.65 -27.23
C GLN A 427 -8.86 14.92 -26.62
N PHE A 428 -7.64 14.86 -26.06
CA PHE A 428 -6.92 15.99 -25.46
C PHE A 428 -5.90 16.63 -26.43
N ARG A 429 -5.74 16.05 -27.64
CA ARG A 429 -4.99 16.71 -28.71
C ARG A 429 -5.76 17.94 -29.18
N VAL A 430 -5.17 19.11 -29.00
CA VAL A 430 -5.68 20.40 -29.52
C VAL A 430 -5.20 20.57 -30.96
#